data_839db8d6685b0712140da774c53a4488
#
_entry.id   839db8d6685b0712140da774c53a4488
#
_cell.length_a   1.000
_cell.length_b   1.000
_cell.length_c   1.000
_cell.angle_alpha   90.00
_cell.angle_beta   90.00
_cell.angle_gamma   90.00
#
_symmetry.space_group_name_H-M   'P 1'
#
loop_
_entity.id
_entity.type
_entity.pdbx_description
1 polymer ?
#
loop_
_entity_poly.entity_id
_entity_poly.type
_entity_poly.pdbx_seq_one_letter_code
_entity_poly.pdbx_strand_id
1 'polypeptide(L)'
;MTDFKPAVLREEPSPSFAEHCERCELSRHRKRVVWGEGNPDAPIFVLLDNPGLREDKEGNPFVCGTRETLQLGMREAGLDIELAYVTYLLKCRPIRAYDKPLAREACSAHLRFQLEEKKPLLLLGLGNVVVQSLLPDPEVDVKSCRGKWHAVSGIPAAFSYHPLAVRRR
;
A
#
# COMPACT_ATOMS: atom_id res chain seq x y z
N MET A 1 12.42 7.48 -24.07
CA MET A 1 11.35 8.04 -23.19
C MET A 1 10.06 7.31 -23.50
N THR A 2 9.46 6.72 -22.50
CA THR A 2 8.20 6.03 -22.68
C THR A 2 7.06 7.04 -22.50
N ASP A 3 6.16 7.11 -23.46
CA ASP A 3 4.91 7.90 -23.38
C ASP A 3 3.93 7.28 -22.37
N PHE A 4 4.47 6.73 -21.28
CA PHE A 4 3.64 6.14 -20.27
C PHE A 4 2.88 7.21 -19.48
N LYS A 5 1.58 7.13 -19.53
CA LYS A 5 0.69 7.98 -18.76
C LYS A 5 -0.07 7.11 -17.73
N PRO A 6 0.16 7.34 -16.45
CA PRO A 6 -0.55 6.55 -15.43
C PRO A 6 -2.04 6.84 -15.44
N ALA A 7 -2.82 5.82 -15.13
CA ALA A 7 -4.26 5.95 -14.98
C ALA A 7 -4.62 6.54 -13.62
N VAL A 8 -5.63 7.43 -13.60
CA VAL A 8 -6.24 7.87 -12.34
C VAL A 8 -7.22 6.78 -11.91
N LEU A 9 -6.85 6.03 -10.86
CA LEU A 9 -7.69 4.96 -10.35
C LEU A 9 -8.77 5.53 -9.44
N ARG A 10 -9.91 4.85 -9.39
CA ARG A 10 -10.98 5.21 -8.48
C ARG A 10 -10.54 4.99 -7.04
N GLU A 11 -10.55 6.05 -6.26
CA GLU A 11 -10.28 5.95 -4.83
C GLU A 11 -11.52 5.43 -4.09
N GLU A 12 -11.29 4.45 -3.21
CA GLU A 12 -12.33 3.95 -2.33
C GLU A 12 -12.41 4.85 -1.09
N PRO A 13 -13.57 5.41 -0.77
CA PRO A 13 -13.70 6.21 0.44
C PRO A 13 -13.51 5.34 1.69
N SER A 14 -12.89 5.92 2.70
CA SER A 14 -12.74 5.21 3.97
C SER A 14 -14.12 4.96 4.62
N PRO A 15 -14.31 3.79 5.26
CA PRO A 15 -15.54 3.53 6.00
C PRO A 15 -15.73 4.54 7.13
N SER A 16 -16.97 4.76 7.53
CA SER A 16 -17.29 5.72 8.60
C SER A 16 -16.54 5.47 9.89
N PHE A 17 -16.28 4.21 10.24
CA PHE A 17 -15.51 3.87 11.46
C PHE A 17 -14.02 4.23 11.37
N ALA A 18 -13.49 4.42 10.17
CA ALA A 18 -12.07 4.72 9.93
C ALA A 18 -11.82 6.19 9.57
N GLU A 19 -12.82 6.88 9.04
CA GLU A 19 -12.70 8.25 8.54
C GLU A 19 -12.12 9.23 9.58
N HIS A 20 -12.49 9.05 10.84
CA HIS A 20 -12.03 9.89 11.95
C HIS A 20 -11.15 9.13 12.94
N CYS A 21 -10.41 8.12 12.45
CA CYS A 21 -9.56 7.30 13.31
C CYS A 21 -8.54 8.14 14.09
N GLU A 22 -8.46 7.91 15.39
CA GLU A 22 -7.53 8.59 16.30
C GLU A 22 -6.64 7.59 17.06
N ARG A 23 -6.42 6.41 16.49
CA ARG A 23 -5.67 5.34 17.15
C ARG A 23 -4.17 5.61 17.30
N CYS A 24 -3.61 6.55 16.53
CA CYS A 24 -2.22 6.95 16.63
C CYS A 24 -2.04 8.45 16.38
N GLU A 25 -0.85 8.96 16.69
CA GLU A 25 -0.53 10.38 16.56
C GLU A 25 -0.62 10.96 15.16
N LEU A 26 -0.58 10.11 14.12
CA LEU A 26 -0.71 10.57 12.74
C LEU A 26 -2.04 11.24 12.44
N SER A 27 -3.06 10.96 13.27
CA SER A 27 -4.37 11.60 13.16
C SER A 27 -4.31 13.12 13.29
N ARG A 28 -3.31 13.64 13.99
CA ARG A 28 -3.15 15.09 14.24
C ARG A 28 -2.58 15.85 13.05
N HIS A 29 -1.98 15.14 12.08
CA HIS A 29 -1.20 15.75 11.01
C HIS A 29 -1.73 15.42 9.61
N ARG A 30 -2.51 14.35 9.49
CA ARG A 30 -3.13 14.00 8.22
C ARG A 30 -4.21 15.01 7.83
N LYS A 31 -4.45 15.15 6.54
CA LYS A 31 -5.62 15.86 6.04
C LYS A 31 -6.81 14.93 5.92
N ARG A 32 -6.56 13.66 5.60
CA ARG A 32 -7.59 12.65 5.48
C ARG A 32 -7.02 11.24 5.68
N VAL A 33 -7.88 10.27 5.93
CA VAL A 33 -7.55 8.85 5.87
C VAL A 33 -7.56 8.44 4.40
N VAL A 34 -6.51 7.77 3.93
CA VAL A 34 -6.39 7.24 2.57
C VAL A 34 -6.63 5.74 2.61
N TRP A 35 -7.76 5.29 2.08
CA TRP A 35 -8.18 3.90 2.23
C TRP A 35 -7.55 2.98 1.19
N GLY A 36 -7.66 3.33 -0.07
CA GLY A 36 -7.12 2.57 -1.18
C GLY A 36 -7.69 3.02 -2.50
N GLU A 37 -7.21 2.44 -3.61
CA GLU A 37 -7.66 2.79 -4.95
C GLU A 37 -7.60 1.59 -5.89
N GLY A 38 -8.39 1.64 -6.95
CA GLY A 38 -8.42 0.62 -7.98
C GLY A 38 -9.67 -0.22 -7.91
N ASN A 39 -9.60 -1.40 -8.51
CA ASN A 39 -10.72 -2.32 -8.55
C ASN A 39 -10.91 -2.99 -7.18
N PRO A 40 -12.02 -2.73 -6.47
CA PRO A 40 -12.26 -3.30 -5.15
C PRO A 40 -12.40 -4.83 -5.15
N ASP A 41 -12.72 -5.42 -6.30
CA ASP A 41 -12.86 -6.86 -6.49
C ASP A 41 -11.62 -7.50 -7.13
N ALA A 42 -10.52 -6.74 -7.21
CA ALA A 42 -9.29 -7.21 -7.84
C ALA A 42 -8.72 -8.45 -7.15
N PRO A 43 -8.16 -9.40 -7.94
CA PRO A 43 -7.53 -10.58 -7.37
C PRO A 43 -6.21 -10.28 -6.65
N ILE A 44 -5.53 -9.19 -7.01
CA ILE A 44 -4.23 -8.80 -6.45
C ILE A 44 -4.39 -7.59 -5.55
N PHE A 45 -4.01 -7.76 -4.30
CA PHE A 45 -4.00 -6.69 -3.30
C PHE A 45 -2.57 -6.18 -3.19
N VAL A 46 -2.32 -4.96 -3.66
CA VAL A 46 -0.98 -4.35 -3.61
C VAL A 46 -0.86 -3.49 -2.36
N LEU A 47 0.15 -3.76 -1.55
CA LEU A 47 0.38 -3.07 -0.30
C LEU A 47 1.67 -2.25 -0.35
N LEU A 48 1.51 -0.94 -0.21
CA LEU A 48 2.58 0.03 -0.04
C LEU A 48 2.71 0.40 1.45
N ASP A 49 3.73 1.15 1.81
CA ASP A 49 3.97 1.53 3.21
C ASP A 49 3.00 2.61 3.72
N ASN A 50 2.95 3.77 3.07
CA ASN A 50 2.11 4.87 3.51
C ASN A 50 1.75 5.85 2.39
N PRO A 51 0.63 6.59 2.53
CA PRO A 51 0.31 7.67 1.60
C PRO A 51 1.34 8.78 1.66
N GLY A 52 1.59 9.40 0.52
CA GLY A 52 2.43 10.59 0.42
C GLY A 52 1.60 11.88 0.45
N LEU A 53 2.28 12.98 0.16
CA LEU A 53 1.66 14.32 0.14
C LEU A 53 0.50 14.41 -0.86
N ARG A 54 0.65 13.78 -2.03
CA ARG A 54 -0.36 13.82 -3.08
C ARG A 54 -1.62 13.09 -2.67
N GLU A 55 -1.46 11.93 -2.08
CA GLU A 55 -2.56 11.07 -1.62
C GLU A 55 -3.30 11.68 -0.45
N ASP A 56 -2.61 12.41 0.42
CA ASP A 56 -3.20 13.09 1.58
C ASP A 56 -4.09 14.27 1.18
N LYS A 57 -3.94 14.79 -0.04
CA LYS A 57 -4.77 15.89 -0.56
C LYS A 57 -6.05 15.35 -1.18
N GLU A 58 -7.18 15.78 -0.63
CA GLU A 58 -8.49 15.42 -1.17
C GLU A 58 -8.65 15.93 -2.61
N GLY A 59 -9.28 15.09 -3.45
CA GLY A 59 -9.60 15.46 -4.83
C GLY A 59 -8.40 15.63 -5.75
N ASN A 60 -7.22 15.16 -5.37
CA ASN A 60 -6.03 15.29 -6.19
C ASN A 60 -5.97 14.16 -7.23
N PRO A 61 -6.18 14.46 -8.53
CA PRO A 61 -6.19 13.44 -9.58
C PRO A 61 -4.79 13.03 -10.05
N PHE A 62 -3.74 13.62 -9.50
CA PHE A 62 -2.39 13.34 -9.97
C PHE A 62 -1.88 11.99 -9.49
N VAL A 63 -1.42 11.18 -10.43
CA VAL A 63 -0.70 9.94 -10.19
C VAL A 63 0.75 10.17 -10.55
N CYS A 64 1.63 10.15 -9.55
CA CYS A 64 3.06 10.37 -9.76
C CYS A 64 3.87 9.63 -8.69
N GLY A 65 5.18 9.66 -8.82
CA GLY A 65 6.07 9.05 -7.85
C GLY A 65 5.84 7.55 -7.70
N THR A 66 5.54 7.11 -6.50
CA THR A 66 5.36 5.70 -6.16
C THR A 66 4.28 5.02 -6.99
N ARG A 67 3.10 5.62 -7.08
CA ARG A 67 1.96 5.00 -7.79
C ARG A 67 2.18 4.94 -9.30
N GLU A 68 2.79 5.96 -9.88
CA GLU A 68 3.16 5.96 -11.30
C GLU A 68 4.17 4.84 -11.60
N THR A 69 5.21 4.73 -10.80
CA THR A 69 6.22 3.68 -10.95
C THR A 69 5.63 2.29 -10.77
N LEU A 70 4.70 2.12 -9.83
CA LEU A 70 3.97 0.86 -9.65
C LEU A 70 3.19 0.49 -10.91
N GLN A 71 2.44 1.43 -11.48
CA GLN A 71 1.64 1.16 -12.68
C GLN A 71 2.53 0.84 -13.88
N LEU A 72 3.64 1.54 -14.02
CA LEU A 72 4.62 1.25 -15.07
C LEU A 72 5.19 -0.17 -14.92
N GLY A 73 5.58 -0.54 -13.70
CA GLY A 73 6.09 -1.88 -13.40
C GLY A 73 5.08 -2.99 -13.70
N MET A 74 3.83 -2.78 -13.35
CA MET A 74 2.75 -3.72 -13.68
C MET A 74 2.59 -3.88 -15.20
N ARG A 75 2.57 -2.78 -15.93
CA ARG A 75 2.49 -2.80 -17.39
C ARG A 75 3.65 -3.57 -18.02
N GLU A 76 4.87 -3.31 -17.57
CA GLU A 76 6.06 -4.00 -18.07
C GLU A 76 6.05 -5.50 -17.72
N ALA A 77 5.43 -5.86 -16.62
CA ALA A 77 5.23 -7.26 -16.23
C ALA A 77 4.07 -7.95 -16.96
N GLY A 78 3.37 -7.23 -17.85
CA GLY A 78 2.21 -7.77 -18.56
C GLY A 78 0.95 -7.88 -17.72
N LEU A 79 0.88 -7.17 -16.59
CA LEU A 79 -0.29 -7.18 -15.70
C LEU A 79 -1.17 -5.95 -15.96
N ASP A 80 -2.46 -6.20 -16.15
CA ASP A 80 -3.45 -5.15 -16.27
C ASP A 80 -3.69 -4.50 -14.89
N ILE A 81 -3.76 -3.17 -14.85
CA ILE A 81 -4.01 -2.44 -13.60
C ILE A 81 -5.37 -2.78 -12.98
N GLU A 82 -6.34 -3.23 -13.77
CA GLU A 82 -7.63 -3.70 -13.28
C GLU A 82 -7.52 -4.97 -12.41
N LEU A 83 -6.39 -5.66 -12.47
CA LEU A 83 -6.11 -6.81 -11.61
C LEU A 83 -5.67 -6.39 -10.20
N ALA A 84 -5.49 -5.10 -9.93
CA ALA A 84 -4.92 -4.62 -8.68
C ALA A 84 -5.89 -3.71 -7.91
N TYR A 85 -5.90 -3.90 -6.60
CA TYR A 85 -6.37 -2.92 -5.63
C TYR A 85 -5.15 -2.47 -4.82
N VAL A 86 -4.90 -1.17 -4.76
CA VAL A 86 -3.70 -0.59 -4.14
C VAL A 86 -4.07 0.07 -2.82
N THR A 87 -3.41 -0.32 -1.75
CA THR A 87 -3.60 0.28 -0.43
C THR A 87 -2.28 0.43 0.32
N TYR A 88 -2.37 0.86 1.56
CA TYR A 88 -1.20 1.21 2.38
C TYR A 88 -1.26 0.51 3.74
N LEU A 89 -0.09 0.20 4.26
CA LEU A 89 0.07 -0.32 5.62
C LEU A 89 -0.44 0.71 6.65
N LEU A 90 -0.03 1.98 6.50
CA LEU A 90 -0.57 3.11 7.23
C LEU A 90 -1.60 3.83 6.36
N LYS A 91 -2.76 4.16 6.94
CA LYS A 91 -3.84 4.85 6.21
C LYS A 91 -3.74 6.36 6.26
N CYS A 92 -2.74 6.87 6.95
CA CYS A 92 -2.50 8.30 7.11
C CYS A 92 -1.10 8.66 6.69
N ARG A 93 -0.93 9.83 6.10
CA ARG A 93 0.40 10.33 5.75
C ARG A 93 1.22 10.54 7.02
N PRO A 94 2.39 9.90 7.14
CA PRO A 94 3.24 10.09 8.31
C PRO A 94 3.96 11.42 8.30
N ILE A 95 4.23 11.93 9.50
CA ILE A 95 5.13 13.04 9.74
C ILE A 95 6.57 12.53 9.89
N ARG A 96 7.52 13.46 9.95
CA ARG A 96 8.95 13.12 9.97
C ARG A 96 9.37 12.30 11.18
N ALA A 97 8.84 12.61 12.35
CA ALA A 97 9.12 11.89 13.59
C ALA A 97 7.83 11.43 14.24
N TYR A 98 7.67 10.12 14.42
CA TYR A 98 6.50 9.52 15.04
C TYR A 98 6.86 8.14 15.60
N ASP A 99 6.03 7.61 16.48
CA ASP A 99 6.17 6.26 17.00
C ASP A 99 5.76 5.24 15.93
N LYS A 100 6.74 4.76 15.16
CA LYS A 100 6.50 3.86 14.03
C LYS A 100 5.88 2.53 14.45
N PRO A 101 6.40 1.82 15.46
CA PRO A 101 5.78 0.56 15.88
C PRO A 101 4.33 0.72 16.31
N LEU A 102 4.04 1.76 17.11
CA LEU A 102 2.69 2.02 17.58
C LEU A 102 1.73 2.33 16.43
N ALA A 103 2.14 3.18 15.49
CA ALA A 103 1.32 3.54 14.34
C ALA A 103 1.03 2.33 13.45
N ARG A 104 2.02 1.49 13.19
CA ARG A 104 1.85 0.26 12.40
C ARG A 104 0.92 -0.72 13.06
N GLU A 105 1.06 -0.94 14.36
CA GLU A 105 0.18 -1.81 15.12
C GLU A 105 -1.26 -1.29 15.13
N ALA A 106 -1.44 -0.01 15.43
CA ALA A 106 -2.76 0.62 15.47
C ALA A 106 -3.48 0.53 14.11
N CYS A 107 -2.74 0.77 13.01
CA CYS A 107 -3.29 0.70 11.66
C CYS A 107 -3.53 -0.72 11.15
N SER A 108 -2.91 -1.73 11.75
CA SER A 108 -3.03 -3.12 11.31
C SER A 108 -4.48 -3.63 11.33
N ALA A 109 -5.31 -3.10 12.23
CA ALA A 109 -6.73 -3.46 12.30
C ALA A 109 -7.48 -3.06 11.01
N HIS A 110 -7.13 -1.92 10.41
CA HIS A 110 -7.73 -1.48 9.14
C HIS A 110 -7.31 -2.38 7.98
N LEU A 111 -6.05 -2.78 7.93
CA LEU A 111 -5.58 -3.71 6.91
C LEU A 111 -6.27 -5.08 7.04
N ARG A 112 -6.38 -5.61 8.26
CA ARG A 112 -7.10 -6.88 8.48
C ARG A 112 -8.55 -6.79 8.04
N PHE A 113 -9.23 -5.69 8.35
CA PHE A 113 -10.58 -5.44 7.86
C PHE A 113 -10.67 -5.49 6.35
N GLN A 114 -9.74 -4.81 5.65
CA GLN A 114 -9.70 -4.81 4.19
C GLN A 114 -9.48 -6.21 3.62
N LEU A 115 -8.56 -6.98 4.18
CA LEU A 115 -8.28 -8.34 3.73
C LEU A 115 -9.48 -9.27 3.94
N GLU A 116 -10.17 -9.15 5.05
CA GLU A 116 -11.38 -9.93 5.34
C GLU A 116 -12.54 -9.56 4.42
N GLU A 117 -12.72 -8.27 4.13
CA GLU A 117 -13.78 -7.79 3.25
C GLU A 117 -13.53 -8.18 1.80
N LYS A 118 -12.32 -7.95 1.31
CA LYS A 118 -12.01 -8.10 -0.13
C LYS A 118 -11.58 -9.51 -0.52
N LYS A 119 -11.05 -10.29 0.40
CA LYS A 119 -10.62 -11.68 0.16
C LYS A 119 -9.81 -11.85 -1.13
N PRO A 120 -8.70 -11.12 -1.29
CA PRO A 120 -7.92 -11.23 -2.52
C PRO A 120 -7.30 -12.61 -2.67
N LEU A 121 -6.98 -12.98 -3.90
CA LEU A 121 -6.28 -14.23 -4.20
C LEU A 121 -4.80 -14.15 -3.90
N LEU A 122 -4.20 -12.97 -4.08
CA LEU A 122 -2.77 -12.73 -3.90
C LEU A 122 -2.55 -11.40 -3.20
N LEU A 123 -1.49 -11.35 -2.40
CA LEU A 123 -0.99 -10.12 -1.81
C LEU A 123 0.40 -9.83 -2.38
N LEU A 124 0.60 -8.62 -2.88
CA LEU A 124 1.91 -8.13 -3.32
C LEU A 124 2.34 -7.01 -2.39
N GLY A 125 3.33 -7.26 -1.54
CA GLY A 125 3.88 -6.28 -0.62
C GLY A 125 5.16 -5.64 -1.15
N LEU A 126 5.27 -4.32 -1.05
CA LEU A 126 6.38 -3.58 -1.64
C LEU A 126 7.15 -2.79 -0.60
N GLY A 127 8.42 -3.13 -0.44
CA GLY A 127 9.36 -2.45 0.45
C GLY A 127 9.58 -3.13 1.79
N ASN A 128 10.70 -2.77 2.44
CA ASN A 128 11.11 -3.40 3.70
C ASN A 128 10.13 -3.16 4.85
N VAL A 129 9.51 -1.99 4.90
CA VAL A 129 8.53 -1.66 5.95
C VAL A 129 7.36 -2.63 5.90
N VAL A 130 6.86 -2.92 4.70
CA VAL A 130 5.75 -3.87 4.51
C VAL A 130 6.17 -5.28 4.89
N VAL A 131 7.32 -5.73 4.39
CA VAL A 131 7.87 -7.07 4.69
C VAL A 131 7.99 -7.28 6.19
N GLN A 132 8.64 -6.35 6.88
CA GLN A 132 8.87 -6.43 8.33
C GLN A 132 7.59 -6.38 9.15
N SER A 133 6.56 -5.74 8.62
CA SER A 133 5.26 -5.63 9.30
C SER A 133 4.39 -6.86 9.12
N LEU A 134 4.56 -7.59 8.02
CA LEU A 134 3.70 -8.73 7.68
C LEU A 134 4.31 -10.10 7.99
N LEU A 135 5.63 -10.22 7.95
CA LEU A 135 6.32 -11.48 8.24
C LEU A 135 6.83 -11.51 9.68
N PRO A 136 6.83 -12.70 10.30
CA PRO A 136 7.18 -12.81 11.73
C PRO A 136 8.68 -12.66 12.04
N ASP A 137 9.55 -12.85 11.05
CA ASP A 137 10.99 -12.73 11.24
C ASP A 137 11.41 -11.25 11.29
N PRO A 138 11.94 -10.74 12.42
CA PRO A 138 12.33 -9.34 12.54
C PRO A 138 13.54 -8.95 11.67
N GLU A 139 14.31 -9.93 11.23
CA GLU A 139 15.50 -9.72 10.39
C GLU A 139 15.21 -9.83 8.89
N VAL A 140 13.96 -10.06 8.52
CA VAL A 140 13.58 -10.23 7.11
C VAL A 140 13.66 -8.89 6.36
N ASP A 141 14.13 -8.97 5.12
CA ASP A 141 14.11 -7.85 4.19
C ASP A 141 13.62 -8.30 2.81
N VAL A 142 13.42 -7.35 1.92
CA VAL A 142 12.99 -7.65 0.55
C VAL A 142 14.00 -8.53 -0.17
N LYS A 143 15.29 -8.28 0.03
CA LYS A 143 16.35 -9.03 -0.64
C LYS A 143 16.29 -10.52 -0.31
N SER A 144 15.99 -10.87 0.94
CA SER A 144 15.92 -12.25 1.38
C SER A 144 14.61 -12.95 1.01
N CYS A 145 13.50 -12.22 0.93
CA CYS A 145 12.18 -12.84 0.74
C CYS A 145 11.63 -12.75 -0.69
N ARG A 146 12.17 -11.89 -1.55
CA ARG A 146 11.70 -11.78 -2.94
C ARG A 146 11.96 -13.05 -3.74
N GLY A 147 11.11 -13.30 -4.72
CA GLY A 147 11.21 -14.48 -5.57
C GLY A 147 10.75 -15.77 -4.91
N LYS A 148 10.15 -15.69 -3.74
CA LYS A 148 9.61 -16.81 -2.96
C LYS A 148 8.17 -16.52 -2.59
N TRP A 149 7.37 -17.56 -2.46
CA TRP A 149 6.02 -17.45 -1.95
C TRP A 149 6.00 -17.51 -0.43
N HIS A 150 5.18 -16.65 0.16
CA HIS A 150 4.91 -16.57 1.59
C HIS A 150 3.39 -16.64 1.80
N ALA A 151 2.96 -16.65 3.05
CA ALA A 151 1.56 -16.57 3.40
C ALA A 151 1.35 -15.45 4.44
N VAL A 152 0.33 -14.64 4.23
CA VAL A 152 -0.11 -13.61 5.16
C VAL A 152 -1.60 -13.79 5.39
N SER A 153 -1.99 -14.10 6.63
CA SER A 153 -3.40 -14.40 6.98
C SER A 153 -4.03 -15.44 6.06
N GLY A 154 -3.25 -16.47 5.67
CA GLY A 154 -3.71 -17.53 4.78
C GLY A 154 -3.72 -17.15 3.29
N ILE A 155 -3.32 -15.93 2.94
CA ILE A 155 -3.29 -15.46 1.55
C ILE A 155 -1.87 -15.62 1.00
N PRO A 156 -1.70 -16.25 -0.19
CA PRO A 156 -0.39 -16.28 -0.84
C PRO A 156 0.16 -14.88 -1.05
N ALA A 157 1.40 -14.65 -0.62
CA ALA A 157 2.01 -13.34 -0.66
C ALA A 157 3.38 -13.39 -1.34
N ALA A 158 3.66 -12.39 -2.16
CA ALA A 158 4.95 -12.13 -2.77
C ALA A 158 5.42 -10.73 -2.38
N PHE A 159 6.73 -10.55 -2.30
CA PHE A 159 7.32 -9.28 -1.91
C PHE A 159 8.37 -8.83 -2.92
N SER A 160 8.48 -7.51 -3.10
CA SER A 160 9.48 -6.92 -3.97
C SER A 160 9.89 -5.54 -3.44
N TYR A 161 10.77 -4.88 -4.16
CA TYR A 161 11.27 -3.56 -3.78
C TYR A 161 10.19 -2.49 -3.86
N HIS A 162 10.29 -1.52 -2.98
CA HIS A 162 9.44 -0.33 -3.06
C HIS A 162 9.69 0.38 -4.40
N PRO A 163 8.64 0.88 -5.08
CA PRO A 163 8.80 1.52 -6.38
C PRO A 163 9.83 2.65 -6.42
N LEU A 164 9.92 3.45 -5.36
CA LEU A 164 10.92 4.52 -5.29
C LEU A 164 12.36 4.00 -5.21
N ALA A 165 12.58 2.83 -4.64
CA ALA A 165 13.91 2.21 -4.60
C ALA A 165 14.36 1.79 -6.00
N VAL A 166 13.44 1.30 -6.83
CA VAL A 166 13.70 0.94 -8.22
C VAL A 166 13.96 2.18 -9.06
N ARG A 167 13.18 3.24 -8.85
CA ARG A 167 13.29 4.49 -9.61
C ARG A 167 14.62 5.21 -9.37
N ARG A 168 15.22 5.06 -8.20
CA ARG A 168 16.49 5.70 -7.83
C ARG A 168 17.72 5.01 -8.40
N ARG A 169 17.57 3.85 -9.02
CA ARG A 169 18.64 3.13 -9.72
C ARG A 169 18.66 3.52 -11.18
#